data_2f7a8a3b1bb7061d1ab2dee6b198755c
#
_entry.id   2f7a8a3b1bb7061d1ab2dee6b198755c
#
_cell.length_a   1.000
_cell.length_b   1.000
_cell.length_c   1.000
_cell.angle_alpha   90.00
_cell.angle_beta   90.00
_cell.angle_gamma   90.00
#
_symmetry.space_group_name_H-M   'P 1'
#
loop_
_entity.id
_entity.type
_entity.pdbx_description
1 polymer ?
#
loop_
_entity_poly.entity_id
_entity_poly.type
_entity_poly.pdbx_seq_one_letter_code
_entity_poly.pdbx_strand_id
1 'polypeptide(L)'
;MKICEVEKTLVSTNRIKELGHRPLLVVREKAGGARQVAVDMIGCVPGDWVICVGSSAAREAAGSKDYPSDLTIVGIIDHWMEE
;
A
#
# COMPACT_ATOMS: atom_id res chain seq x y z
N MET A 1 -9.32 7.56 1.26
CA MET A 1 -8.42 7.10 0.20
C MET A 1 -7.33 8.12 -0.06
N LYS A 2 -6.18 7.65 -0.47
CA LYS A 2 -5.02 8.51 -0.71
C LYS A 2 -4.37 8.15 -2.03
N ILE A 3 -3.69 9.13 -2.64
CA ILE A 3 -2.83 8.88 -3.80
C ILE A 3 -1.40 8.84 -3.28
N CYS A 4 -0.71 7.74 -3.57
CA CYS A 4 0.67 7.55 -3.12
C CYS A 4 1.55 7.12 -4.29
N GLU A 5 2.84 7.39 -4.15
CA GLU A 5 3.84 6.88 -5.08
C GLU A 5 4.61 5.76 -4.42
N VAL A 6 4.79 4.66 -5.14
CA VAL A 6 5.62 3.55 -4.66
C VAL A 6 7.08 3.95 -4.84
N GLU A 7 7.83 3.97 -3.74
CA GLU A 7 9.23 4.36 -3.78
C GLU A 7 10.16 3.16 -3.88
N LYS A 8 9.86 2.09 -3.15
CA LYS A 8 10.69 0.89 -3.19
C LYS A 8 9.97 -0.29 -2.59
N THR A 9 10.46 -1.48 -2.91
CA THR A 9 10.01 -2.73 -2.31
C THR A 9 10.66 -2.89 -0.95
N LEU A 10 9.90 -3.35 0.02
CA LEU A 10 10.41 -3.65 1.35
C LEU A 10 10.63 -5.16 1.45
N VAL A 11 11.83 -5.55 1.83
CA VAL A 11 12.15 -6.97 2.05
C VAL A 11 12.12 -7.25 3.54
N SER A 12 11.24 -8.16 3.96
CA SER A 12 11.11 -8.57 5.34
C SER A 12 10.86 -10.06 5.39
N THR A 13 11.82 -10.83 5.92
CA THR A 13 11.70 -12.29 6.00
C THR A 13 11.19 -12.75 7.35
N ASN A 14 11.45 -11.98 8.40
CA ASN A 14 10.96 -12.29 9.74
C ASN A 14 9.70 -11.47 10.02
N ARG A 15 8.57 -12.13 9.96
CA ARG A 15 7.25 -11.49 10.13
C ARG A 15 6.41 -12.29 11.09
N ILE A 16 5.46 -11.62 11.72
CA ILE A 16 4.44 -12.34 12.47
C ILE A 16 3.61 -13.16 11.47
N LYS A 17 3.08 -14.28 11.94
CA LYS A 17 2.35 -15.23 11.10
C LYS A 17 1.17 -14.57 10.39
N GLU A 18 0.46 -13.72 11.10
CA GLU A 18 -0.75 -13.07 10.59
C GLU A 18 -0.47 -12.16 9.40
N LEU A 19 0.75 -11.67 9.26
CA LEU A 19 1.12 -10.83 8.13
C LEU A 19 1.27 -11.65 6.84
N GLY A 20 1.61 -12.93 6.97
CA GLY A 20 1.74 -13.83 5.84
C GLY A 20 2.87 -13.41 4.90
N HIS A 21 2.69 -13.73 3.63
CA HIS A 21 3.72 -13.47 2.60
C HIS A 21 3.35 -12.34 1.64
N ARG A 22 2.40 -11.49 2.02
CA ARG A 22 1.98 -10.40 1.15
C ARG A 22 3.11 -9.42 0.94
N PRO A 23 3.27 -8.89 -0.28
CA PRO A 23 4.29 -7.89 -0.55
C PRO A 23 4.05 -6.61 0.25
N LEU A 24 5.12 -6.02 0.73
CA LEU A 24 5.11 -4.75 1.43
C LEU A 24 5.92 -3.75 0.63
N LEU A 25 5.37 -2.57 0.42
CA LEU A 25 6.03 -1.52 -0.35
C LEU A 25 6.14 -0.26 0.49
N VAL A 26 7.20 0.50 0.25
CA VAL A 26 7.35 1.82 0.85
C VAL A 26 6.71 2.82 -0.10
N VAL A 27 5.74 3.58 0.41
CA VAL A 27 5.00 4.56 -0.37
C VAL A 27 5.06 5.92 0.30
N ARG A 28 4.82 6.96 -0.50
CA ARG A 28 4.73 8.33 -0.01
C ARG A 28 3.48 8.96 -0.61
N GLU A 29 2.71 9.64 0.23
CA GLU A 29 1.49 10.31 -0.20
C GLU A 29 1.83 11.46 -1.15
N LYS A 30 1.01 11.64 -2.21
CA LYS A 30 1.22 12.68 -3.20
C LYS A 30 1.26 14.08 -2.59
N ALA A 31 0.42 14.31 -1.59
CA ALA A 31 0.36 15.60 -0.91
C ALA A 31 1.60 15.90 -0.08
N GLY A 32 2.52 14.96 0.01
CA GLY A 32 3.71 15.06 0.84
C GLY A 32 3.51 14.37 2.17
N GLY A 33 4.60 14.18 2.89
CA GLY A 33 4.53 13.53 4.18
C GLY A 33 5.59 12.46 4.33
N ALA A 34 5.51 11.72 5.44
CA ALA A 34 6.44 10.66 5.75
C ALA A 34 6.21 9.45 4.85
N ARG A 35 7.24 8.68 4.68
CA ARG A 35 7.13 7.38 4.02
C ARG A 35 6.34 6.45 4.92
N GLN A 36 5.56 5.57 4.29
CA GLN A 36 4.75 4.59 5.00
C GLN A 36 4.91 3.24 4.32
N VAL A 37 4.58 2.19 5.06
CA VAL A 37 4.58 0.83 4.52
C VAL A 37 3.16 0.46 4.16
N ALA A 38 2.96 -0.02 2.94
CA ALA A 38 1.64 -0.43 2.47
C ALA A 38 1.69 -1.89 2.02
N VAL A 39 0.59 -2.60 2.27
CA VAL A 39 0.40 -3.95 1.75
C VAL A 39 -0.04 -3.83 0.30
N ASP A 40 0.60 -4.60 -0.57
CA ASP A 40 0.30 -4.58 -2.01
C ASP A 40 -0.60 -5.73 -2.39
N MET A 41 -1.80 -5.41 -2.85
CA MET A 41 -2.78 -6.40 -3.31
C MET A 41 -2.87 -6.49 -4.83
N ILE A 42 -2.06 -5.69 -5.54
CA ILE A 42 -2.19 -5.53 -6.99
C ILE A 42 -0.96 -6.07 -7.73
N GLY A 43 0.24 -5.83 -7.21
CA GLY A 43 1.49 -6.17 -7.90
C GLY A 43 2.15 -4.92 -8.48
N CYS A 44 2.47 -3.97 -7.60
CA CYS A 44 3.03 -2.69 -8.01
C CYS A 44 4.54 -2.71 -7.96
N VAL A 45 5.17 -1.78 -8.67
CA VAL A 45 6.63 -1.62 -8.69
C VAL A 45 6.98 -0.16 -8.39
N PRO A 46 8.25 0.11 -8.02
CA PRO A 46 8.67 1.49 -7.79
C PRO A 46 8.38 2.38 -8.98
N GLY A 47 7.88 3.57 -8.69
CA GLY A 47 7.46 4.53 -9.70
C GLY A 47 5.97 4.52 -9.98
N ASP A 48 5.26 3.47 -9.61
CA ASP A 48 3.81 3.43 -9.79
C ASP A 48 3.11 4.43 -8.87
N TRP A 49 2.09 5.07 -9.42
CA TRP A 49 1.15 5.86 -8.62
C TRP A 49 -0.04 4.97 -8.28
N VAL A 50 -0.44 4.98 -7.05
CA VAL A 50 -1.40 3.99 -6.54
C VAL A 50 -2.47 4.65 -5.68
N ILE A 51 -3.59 3.95 -5.55
CA ILE A 51 -4.66 4.31 -4.62
C ILE A 51 -4.50 3.46 -3.38
N CYS A 52 -4.45 4.10 -2.22
CA CYS A 52 -4.35 3.42 -0.95
C CYS A 52 -5.55 3.71 -0.08
N VAL A 53 -5.94 2.74 0.73
CA VAL A 53 -6.95 2.90 1.77
C VAL A 53 -6.32 2.63 3.13
N GLY A 54 -6.84 3.28 4.16
CA GLY A 54 -6.31 3.18 5.50
C GLY A 54 -7.32 2.63 6.50
N SER A 55 -6.93 2.62 7.78
CA SER A 55 -7.78 2.22 8.90
C SER A 55 -8.42 0.86 8.69
N SER A 56 -9.69 0.70 9.05
CA SER A 56 -10.39 -0.59 8.91
C SER A 56 -10.53 -1.02 7.46
N ALA A 57 -10.66 -0.05 6.54
CA ALA A 57 -10.74 -0.36 5.12
C ALA A 57 -9.46 -1.03 4.62
N ALA A 58 -8.30 -0.66 5.16
CA ALA A 58 -7.04 -1.28 4.79
C ALA A 58 -7.02 -2.77 5.17
N ARG A 59 -7.55 -3.10 6.32
CA ARG A 59 -7.60 -4.49 6.76
C ARG A 59 -8.51 -5.32 5.87
N GLU A 60 -9.68 -4.82 5.58
CA GLU A 60 -10.62 -5.53 4.71
C GLU A 60 -10.09 -5.68 3.30
N ALA A 61 -9.47 -4.63 2.77
CA ALA A 61 -8.88 -4.69 1.43
C ALA A 61 -7.75 -5.71 1.36
N ALA A 62 -7.04 -5.94 2.46
CA ALA A 62 -5.96 -6.92 2.52
C ALA A 62 -6.48 -8.35 2.72
N GLY A 63 -7.79 -8.54 2.86
CA GLY A 63 -8.41 -9.84 2.86
C GLY A 63 -9.29 -10.16 4.06
N SER A 64 -9.12 -9.48 5.18
CA SER A 64 -9.85 -9.79 6.41
C SER A 64 -9.78 -8.62 7.37
N LYS A 65 -10.84 -8.43 8.15
CA LYS A 65 -10.87 -7.38 9.17
C LYS A 65 -9.79 -7.58 10.24
N ASP A 66 -9.24 -8.80 10.32
CA ASP A 66 -8.20 -9.13 11.29
C ASP A 66 -6.79 -9.01 10.72
N TYR A 67 -6.65 -8.70 9.45
CA TYR A 67 -5.34 -8.57 8.84
C TYR A 67 -4.63 -7.30 9.37
N PRO A 68 -3.37 -7.42 9.82
CA PRO A 68 -2.69 -6.30 10.49
C PRO A 68 -2.12 -5.27 9.49
N SER A 69 -2.97 -4.62 8.74
CA SER A 69 -2.58 -3.55 7.83
C SER A 69 -3.29 -2.26 8.19
N ASP A 70 -2.55 -1.16 8.16
CA ASP A 70 -3.13 0.17 8.31
C ASP A 70 -3.05 0.98 7.02
N LEU A 71 -2.47 0.40 5.97
CA LEU A 71 -2.43 1.01 4.64
C LEU A 71 -2.32 -0.09 3.61
N THR A 72 -3.25 -0.13 2.67
CA THR A 72 -3.30 -1.16 1.65
C THR A 72 -3.48 -0.53 0.28
N ILE A 73 -2.68 -0.98 -0.70
CA ILE A 73 -2.80 -0.55 -2.08
C ILE A 73 -3.92 -1.33 -2.73
N VAL A 74 -4.90 -0.62 -3.28
CA VAL A 74 -6.09 -1.23 -3.88
C VAL A 74 -6.20 -0.98 -5.39
N GLY A 75 -5.34 -0.16 -5.97
CA GLY A 75 -5.39 0.09 -7.40
C GLY A 75 -4.16 0.82 -7.89
N ILE A 76 -3.86 0.66 -9.17
CA ILE A 76 -2.82 1.40 -9.86
C ILE A 76 -3.50 2.51 -10.64
N ILE A 77 -2.94 3.72 -10.59
CA ILE A 77 -3.45 4.85 -11.34
C ILE A 77 -2.71 4.88 -12.67
N ASP A 78 -3.45 4.66 -13.76
CA ASP A 78 -2.85 4.70 -15.10
C ASP A 78 -2.63 6.14 -15.54
N HIS A 79 -3.59 7.00 -15.28
CA HIS A 79 -3.45 8.43 -15.50
C HIS A 79 -4.56 9.17 -14.76
N TRP A 80 -4.34 10.45 -14.54
CA TRP A 80 -5.40 11.31 -14.00
C TRP A 80 -5.32 12.66 -14.72
N MET A 81 -6.43 13.39 -14.64
CA MET A 81 -6.48 14.72 -15.23
C MET A 81 -5.95 15.74 -14.23
N GLU A 82 -5.05 16.59 -14.69
CA GLU A 82 -4.52 17.67 -13.88
C GLU A 82 -4.94 19.01 -14.47
N GLU A 83 -5.21 19.94 -13.57
CA GLU A 83 -5.63 21.29 -13.97
C GLU A 83 -4.52 22.27 -13.84
#